data_9b6dbeb98e1b9beaf5096d169e2d44d4
#
_entry.id   9b6dbeb98e1b9beaf5096d169e2d44d4
#
_cell.length_a   1.000
_cell.length_b   1.000
_cell.length_c   1.000
_cell.angle_alpha   90.00
_cell.angle_beta   90.00
_cell.angle_gamma   90.00
#
_symmetry.space_group_name_H-M   'P 1'
#
loop_
_entity.id
_entity.type
_entity.pdbx_description
1 polymer ?
#
loop_
_entity_poly.entity_id
_entity_poly.type
_entity_poly.pdbx_seq_one_letter_code
_entity_poly.pdbx_strand_id
1 'polypeptide(L)'
;IGCTQNINLSFIYLFVYYIDLLDDPIYELRTQMENIPSAKKAQERVFALLNIKSKLHFGTKLLNGNICCIDLNHVHFGYNENLVLKDCSLHFENGNIYGLIGPSGSGKSTLINLIAHLYEPQSGTIYINNVGLNEYKEKETLKEIEYIGQNEKNMNPYEIVDPYHRYSREKIENDLGYTLNDELSKGQLQYLYLYKALMSSKSVIILDEIFSYVDMDKIKNAFSKFKEMKKIIIVVTHEKEVMQFCDSTISMEDL
;
A
#
# COMPACT_ATOMS: atom_id res chain seq x y z
N ILE A 1 -32.56 -53.23 64.87
CA ILE A 1 -33.49 -53.30 63.75
C ILE A 1 -32.75 -52.70 62.57
N GLY A 2 -32.09 -53.56 61.78
CA GLY A 2 -31.33 -53.14 60.60
C GLY A 2 -32.26 -53.15 59.38
N CYS A 3 -32.52 -52.00 58.81
CA CYS A 3 -33.07 -51.89 57.45
C CYS A 3 -31.95 -52.16 56.47
N THR A 4 -31.78 -53.41 56.04
CA THR A 4 -31.03 -53.72 54.83
C THR A 4 -31.91 -53.38 53.65
N GLN A 5 -31.81 -52.14 53.15
CA GLN A 5 -32.35 -51.80 51.79
C GLN A 5 -31.52 -52.57 50.78
N ASN A 6 -32.15 -53.53 50.12
CA ASN A 6 -31.61 -54.17 48.96
C ASN A 6 -31.46 -53.11 47.86
N ILE A 7 -30.26 -52.56 47.71
CA ILE A 7 -29.95 -51.63 46.60
C ILE A 7 -29.98 -52.48 45.35
N ASN A 8 -30.94 -52.19 44.47
CA ASN A 8 -31.10 -52.91 43.19
C ASN A 8 -29.92 -52.56 42.26
N LEU A 9 -29.11 -53.57 41.92
CA LEU A 9 -27.90 -53.42 41.11
C LEU A 9 -28.22 -52.71 39.79
N SER A 10 -29.40 -52.94 39.23
CA SER A 10 -29.90 -52.25 38.03
C SER A 10 -30.04 -50.73 38.19
N PHE A 11 -30.37 -50.28 39.40
CA PHE A 11 -30.49 -48.85 39.71
C PHE A 11 -29.12 -48.20 39.77
N ILE A 12 -28.13 -48.89 40.31
CA ILE A 12 -26.74 -48.39 40.36
C ILE A 12 -26.19 -48.30 38.94
N TYR A 13 -26.42 -49.32 38.12
CA TYR A 13 -25.98 -49.31 36.70
C TYR A 13 -26.62 -48.20 35.91
N LEU A 14 -27.91 -47.99 36.05
CA LEU A 14 -28.63 -46.90 35.39
C LEU A 14 -28.12 -45.53 35.82
N PHE A 15 -27.81 -45.36 37.10
CA PHE A 15 -27.27 -44.12 37.67
C PHE A 15 -25.88 -43.79 37.12
N VAL A 16 -24.99 -44.79 37.07
CA VAL A 16 -23.65 -44.63 36.49
C VAL A 16 -23.75 -44.29 34.99
N TYR A 17 -24.60 -45.02 34.26
CA TYR A 17 -24.84 -44.75 32.84
C TYR A 17 -25.31 -43.31 32.56
N TYR A 18 -26.20 -42.74 33.38
CA TYR A 18 -26.63 -41.36 33.19
C TYR A 18 -25.54 -40.35 33.57
N ILE A 19 -24.67 -40.67 34.52
CA ILE A 19 -23.52 -39.82 34.86
C ILE A 19 -22.57 -39.76 33.65
N ASP A 20 -22.20 -40.92 33.12
CA ASP A 20 -21.32 -41.01 31.96
C ASP A 20 -21.94 -40.29 30.73
N LEU A 21 -23.25 -40.42 30.52
CA LEU A 21 -23.95 -39.74 29.43
C LEU A 21 -23.94 -38.20 29.57
N LEU A 22 -23.83 -37.66 30.77
CA LEU A 22 -23.80 -36.23 31.05
C LEU A 22 -22.39 -35.64 31.03
N ASP A 23 -21.37 -36.47 31.17
CA ASP A 23 -19.98 -36.00 31.32
C ASP A 23 -19.50 -35.25 30.06
N ASP A 24 -19.70 -35.82 28.87
CA ASP A 24 -19.33 -35.22 27.61
C ASP A 24 -20.03 -33.86 27.36
N PRO A 25 -21.38 -33.75 27.44
CA PRO A 25 -22.06 -32.46 27.27
C PRO A 25 -21.63 -31.38 28.29
N ILE A 26 -21.36 -31.78 29.54
CA ILE A 26 -20.90 -30.84 30.57
C ILE A 26 -19.48 -30.36 30.25
N TYR A 27 -18.60 -31.25 29.78
CA TYR A 27 -17.26 -30.90 29.37
C TYR A 27 -17.28 -29.97 28.15
N GLU A 28 -18.11 -30.23 27.14
CA GLU A 28 -18.29 -29.33 26.01
C GLU A 28 -18.80 -27.95 26.41
N LEU A 29 -19.80 -27.88 27.28
CA LEU A 29 -20.30 -26.60 27.81
C LEU A 29 -19.21 -25.81 28.52
N ARG A 30 -18.42 -26.49 29.37
CA ARG A 30 -17.30 -25.87 30.07
C ARG A 30 -16.28 -25.30 29.12
N THR A 31 -15.85 -26.06 28.08
CA THR A 31 -14.89 -25.62 27.07
C THR A 31 -15.41 -24.43 26.26
N GLN A 32 -16.71 -24.44 25.92
CA GLN A 32 -17.33 -23.29 25.25
C GLN A 32 -17.36 -22.05 26.15
N MET A 33 -17.68 -22.20 27.41
CA MET A 33 -17.66 -21.09 28.38
C MET A 33 -16.25 -20.51 28.57
N GLU A 34 -15.21 -21.35 28.60
CA GLU A 34 -13.80 -20.92 28.69
C GLU A 34 -13.35 -20.16 27.43
N ASN A 35 -13.94 -20.42 26.27
CA ASN A 35 -13.64 -19.74 25.01
C ASN A 35 -14.34 -18.39 24.83
N ILE A 36 -15.46 -18.14 25.52
CA ILE A 36 -16.24 -16.89 25.41
C ILE A 36 -15.38 -15.63 25.67
N PRO A 37 -14.53 -15.56 26.71
CA PRO A 37 -13.72 -14.37 26.97
C PRO A 37 -12.70 -14.08 25.85
N SER A 38 -12.13 -15.13 25.24
CA SER A 38 -11.18 -14.97 24.11
C SER A 38 -11.87 -14.47 22.85
N ALA A 39 -13.06 -15.01 22.55
CA ALA A 39 -13.89 -14.55 21.44
C ALA A 39 -14.33 -13.08 21.64
N LYS A 40 -14.72 -12.70 22.87
CA LYS A 40 -15.09 -11.32 23.20
C LYS A 40 -13.91 -10.35 23.01
N LYS A 41 -12.70 -10.72 23.47
CA LYS A 41 -11.49 -9.92 23.24
C LYS A 41 -11.15 -9.78 21.76
N ALA A 42 -11.31 -10.85 20.97
CA ALA A 42 -11.11 -10.79 19.52
C ALA A 42 -12.12 -9.84 18.87
N GLN A 43 -13.39 -9.93 19.25
CA GLN A 43 -14.46 -9.04 18.80
C GLN A 43 -14.16 -7.57 19.16
N GLU A 44 -13.76 -7.28 20.39
CA GLU A 44 -13.39 -5.93 20.83
C GLU A 44 -12.23 -5.35 19.99
N ARG A 45 -11.21 -6.16 19.66
CA ARG A 45 -10.12 -5.74 18.78
C ARG A 45 -10.60 -5.42 17.37
N VAL A 46 -11.46 -6.26 16.81
CA VAL A 46 -12.05 -6.02 15.47
C VAL A 46 -12.88 -4.74 15.50
N PHE A 47 -13.74 -4.54 16.48
CA PHE A 47 -14.53 -3.30 16.61
C PHE A 47 -13.64 -2.07 16.83
N ALA A 48 -12.57 -2.19 17.61
CA ALA A 48 -11.61 -1.10 17.79
C ALA A 48 -10.98 -0.71 16.45
N LEU A 49 -10.57 -1.67 15.62
CA LEU A 49 -10.02 -1.42 14.29
C LEU A 49 -11.06 -0.79 13.35
N LEU A 50 -12.29 -1.31 13.33
CA LEU A 50 -13.37 -0.77 12.48
C LEU A 50 -13.81 0.64 12.87
N ASN A 51 -13.64 1.01 14.14
CA ASN A 51 -14.00 2.34 14.65
C ASN A 51 -12.85 3.36 14.56
N ILE A 52 -11.67 2.99 14.04
CA ILE A 52 -10.59 3.94 13.77
C ILE A 52 -11.08 4.91 12.68
N LYS A 53 -11.27 6.15 13.07
CA LYS A 53 -11.58 7.21 12.10
C LYS A 53 -10.28 7.68 11.45
N SER A 54 -10.34 7.93 10.15
CA SER A 54 -9.26 8.60 9.44
C SER A 54 -9.00 9.96 10.09
N LYS A 55 -7.72 10.31 10.23
CA LYS A 55 -7.29 11.66 10.63
C LYS A 55 -7.22 12.62 9.44
N LEU A 56 -7.39 12.09 8.23
CA LEU A 56 -7.36 12.86 7.00
C LEU A 56 -8.71 13.55 6.78
N HIS A 57 -8.65 14.78 6.32
CA HIS A 57 -9.83 15.56 5.97
C HIS A 57 -10.09 15.45 4.46
N PHE A 58 -11.30 15.11 4.12
CA PHE A 58 -11.73 14.97 2.75
C PHE A 58 -12.90 15.90 2.46
N GLY A 59 -12.86 16.54 1.32
CA GLY A 59 -13.94 17.36 0.81
C GLY A 59 -14.96 16.56 0.01
N THR A 60 -15.61 17.25 -0.91
CA THR A 60 -16.67 16.69 -1.75
C THR A 60 -16.39 16.82 -3.25
N LYS A 61 -15.31 17.52 -3.62
CA LYS A 61 -14.96 17.73 -5.02
C LYS A 61 -14.53 16.45 -5.69
N LEU A 62 -14.97 16.24 -6.90
CA LEU A 62 -14.51 15.16 -7.77
C LEU A 62 -13.35 15.68 -8.62
N LEU A 63 -12.39 14.82 -8.89
CA LEU A 63 -11.33 15.11 -9.83
C LEU A 63 -11.87 14.97 -11.27
N ASN A 64 -11.94 16.08 -11.99
CA ASN A 64 -12.39 16.09 -13.37
C ASN A 64 -11.19 15.96 -14.31
N GLY A 65 -10.98 14.76 -14.84
CA GLY A 65 -9.88 14.47 -15.77
C GLY A 65 -8.55 14.18 -15.05
N ASN A 66 -7.46 14.38 -15.77
CA ASN A 66 -6.12 14.03 -15.34
C ASN A 66 -5.55 15.06 -14.35
N ILE A 67 -4.57 14.63 -13.55
CA ILE A 67 -3.74 15.54 -12.77
C ILE A 67 -2.72 16.18 -13.72
N CYS A 68 -2.78 17.50 -13.86
CA CYS A 68 -1.89 18.28 -14.69
C CYS A 68 -0.76 18.95 -13.91
N CYS A 69 -1.03 19.34 -12.66
CA CYS A 69 -0.03 19.93 -11.78
C CYS A 69 -0.27 19.55 -10.31
N ILE A 70 0.81 19.53 -9.56
CA ILE A 70 0.81 19.35 -8.09
C ILE A 70 1.70 20.44 -7.52
N ASP A 71 1.17 21.25 -6.60
CA ASP A 71 1.86 22.33 -5.94
C ASP A 71 1.90 22.11 -4.43
N LEU A 72 3.08 22.15 -3.86
CA LEU A 72 3.28 22.20 -2.42
C LEU A 72 3.68 23.63 -2.06
N ASN A 73 2.94 24.26 -1.15
CA ASN A 73 3.19 25.63 -0.73
C ASN A 73 3.47 25.68 0.77
N HIS A 74 4.72 26.00 1.13
CA HIS A 74 5.19 26.16 2.50
C HIS A 74 4.82 24.97 3.41
N VAL A 75 4.97 23.75 2.89
CA VAL A 75 4.57 22.53 3.58
C VAL A 75 5.54 22.18 4.70
N HIS A 76 5.00 22.00 5.90
CA HIS A 76 5.70 21.46 7.05
C HIS A 76 5.06 20.14 7.45
N PHE A 77 5.88 19.15 7.68
CA PHE A 77 5.42 17.83 8.13
C PHE A 77 6.46 17.09 8.96
N GLY A 78 6.01 16.41 9.98
CA GLY A 78 6.85 15.51 10.77
C GLY A 78 6.06 14.39 11.42
N TYR A 79 6.76 13.34 11.77
CA TYR A 79 6.20 12.25 12.56
C TYR A 79 6.41 12.56 14.04
N ASN A 80 5.31 12.65 14.79
CA ASN A 80 5.28 13.09 16.18
C ASN A 80 5.90 14.50 16.32
N GLU A 81 6.93 14.67 17.14
CA GLU A 81 7.62 15.94 17.36
C GLU A 81 8.80 16.19 16.40
N ASN A 82 9.18 15.20 15.59
CA ASN A 82 10.30 15.29 14.67
C ASN A 82 9.85 15.82 13.31
N LEU A 83 10.20 17.07 13.01
CA LEU A 83 9.94 17.68 11.72
C LEU A 83 10.85 17.08 10.66
N VAL A 84 10.25 16.60 9.55
CA VAL A 84 10.95 15.96 8.42
C VAL A 84 11.01 16.91 7.22
N LEU A 85 9.91 17.59 6.92
CA LEU A 85 9.85 18.63 5.89
C LEU A 85 9.66 19.98 6.55
N LYS A 86 10.46 20.98 6.14
CA LYS A 86 10.48 22.32 6.71
C LYS A 86 10.37 23.33 5.58
N ASP A 87 9.22 24.00 5.48
CA ASP A 87 8.97 25.03 4.46
C ASP A 87 9.11 24.54 3.01
N CYS A 88 8.70 23.30 2.78
CA CYS A 88 8.83 22.65 1.48
C CYS A 88 7.87 23.28 0.47
N SER A 89 8.42 23.89 -0.58
CA SER A 89 7.66 24.47 -1.69
C SER A 89 8.16 23.88 -3.01
N LEU A 90 7.30 23.11 -3.69
CA LEU A 90 7.63 22.37 -4.91
C LEU A 90 6.49 22.46 -5.91
N HIS A 91 6.85 22.41 -7.19
CA HIS A 91 5.92 22.36 -8.30
C HIS A 91 6.22 21.18 -9.22
N PHE A 92 5.19 20.39 -9.51
CA PHE A 92 5.27 19.29 -10.47
C PHE A 92 4.24 19.53 -11.57
N GLU A 93 4.67 19.46 -12.80
CA GLU A 93 3.83 19.67 -13.99
C GLU A 93 3.89 18.44 -14.90
N ASN A 94 2.79 18.15 -15.59
CA ASN A 94 2.71 17.03 -16.51
C ASN A 94 3.69 17.19 -17.69
N GLY A 95 4.17 16.05 -18.18
CA GLY A 95 5.17 16.00 -19.26
C GLY A 95 6.62 16.05 -18.77
N ASN A 96 6.85 16.19 -17.46
CA ASN A 96 8.19 16.23 -16.86
C ASN A 96 8.48 15.01 -15.98
N ILE A 97 9.74 14.64 -15.92
CA ILE A 97 10.29 13.59 -15.08
C ILE A 97 11.13 14.25 -13.99
N TYR A 98 10.73 14.08 -12.75
CA TYR A 98 11.37 14.65 -11.56
C TYR A 98 12.15 13.60 -10.79
N GLY A 99 13.44 13.83 -10.58
CA GLY A 99 14.28 12.99 -9.73
C GLY A 99 14.34 13.51 -8.32
N LEU A 100 14.00 12.70 -7.31
CA LEU A 100 14.16 13.02 -5.89
C LEU A 100 15.46 12.40 -5.38
N ILE A 101 16.41 13.21 -4.95
CA ILE A 101 17.69 12.79 -4.39
C ILE A 101 17.84 13.19 -2.92
N GLY A 102 18.61 12.42 -2.19
CA GLY A 102 18.91 12.68 -0.78
C GLY A 102 19.23 11.40 -0.03
N PRO A 103 19.89 11.48 1.13
CA PRO A 103 20.23 10.32 1.93
C PRO A 103 19.00 9.57 2.44
N SER A 104 19.21 8.38 2.98
CA SER A 104 18.13 7.66 3.65
C SER A 104 17.63 8.48 4.85
N GLY A 105 16.32 8.57 5.00
CA GLY A 105 15.70 9.38 6.05
C GLY A 105 15.54 10.88 5.74
N SER A 106 15.93 11.36 4.55
CA SER A 106 15.79 12.78 4.17
C SER A 106 14.34 13.23 3.88
N GLY A 107 13.36 12.35 3.98
CA GLY A 107 11.96 12.73 3.77
C GLY A 107 11.38 12.42 2.39
N LYS A 108 12.10 11.74 1.48
CA LYS A 108 11.59 11.35 0.15
C LYS A 108 10.25 10.61 0.21
N SER A 109 10.19 9.55 1.00
CA SER A 109 8.96 8.76 1.18
C SER A 109 7.86 9.57 1.89
N THR A 110 8.24 10.51 2.76
CA THR A 110 7.30 11.42 3.41
C THR A 110 6.66 12.37 2.39
N LEU A 111 7.45 12.94 1.49
CA LEU A 111 6.97 13.78 0.39
C LEU A 111 6.00 13.02 -0.51
N ILE A 112 6.36 11.80 -0.90
CA ILE A 112 5.49 10.92 -1.71
C ILE A 112 4.17 10.64 -0.99
N ASN A 113 4.22 10.31 0.30
CA ASN A 113 3.03 10.02 1.09
C ASN A 113 2.11 11.23 1.23
N LEU A 114 2.65 12.43 1.30
CA LEU A 114 1.87 13.67 1.31
C LEU A 114 1.21 13.92 -0.06
N ILE A 115 1.93 13.75 -1.15
CA ILE A 115 1.38 13.86 -2.52
C ILE A 115 0.28 12.81 -2.74
N ALA A 116 0.45 11.60 -2.23
CA ALA A 116 -0.53 10.53 -2.29
C ALA A 116 -1.71 10.71 -1.32
N HIS A 117 -1.74 11.81 -0.53
CA HIS A 117 -2.75 12.06 0.50
C HIS A 117 -2.89 10.92 1.53
N LEU A 118 -1.77 10.27 1.86
CA LEU A 118 -1.70 9.30 2.97
C LEU A 118 -1.43 10.00 4.31
N TYR A 119 -0.94 11.23 4.25
CA TYR A 119 -0.75 12.15 5.37
C TYR A 119 -1.23 13.55 4.99
N GLU A 120 -1.56 14.35 5.99
CA GLU A 120 -1.81 15.78 5.84
C GLU A 120 -0.63 16.60 6.37
N PRO A 121 -0.28 17.72 5.74
CA PRO A 121 0.74 18.63 6.27
C PRO A 121 0.30 19.24 7.59
N GLN A 122 1.24 19.48 8.51
CA GLN A 122 0.99 20.16 9.77
C GLN A 122 0.74 21.66 9.55
N SER A 123 1.39 22.24 8.54
CA SER A 123 1.11 23.58 8.01
C SER A 123 1.49 23.66 6.54
N GLY A 124 1.05 24.69 5.85
CA GLY A 124 1.13 24.79 4.39
C GLY A 124 -0.04 24.10 3.70
N THR A 125 0.00 24.04 2.40
CA THR A 125 -1.10 23.48 1.59
C THR A 125 -0.55 22.74 0.37
N ILE A 126 -1.20 21.65 0.01
CA ILE A 126 -0.94 20.90 -1.22
C ILE A 126 -2.12 21.12 -2.15
N TYR A 127 -1.84 21.49 -3.38
CA TYR A 127 -2.84 21.68 -4.42
C TYR A 127 -2.66 20.64 -5.54
N ILE A 128 -3.75 20.18 -6.08
CA ILE A 128 -3.82 19.39 -7.31
C ILE A 128 -4.71 20.14 -8.29
N ASN A 129 -4.19 20.49 -9.45
CA ASN A 129 -4.90 21.31 -10.45
C ASN A 129 -5.46 22.61 -9.84
N ASN A 130 -4.69 23.31 -9.02
CA ASN A 130 -5.06 24.53 -8.28
C ASN A 130 -6.22 24.37 -7.27
N VAL A 131 -6.58 23.14 -6.90
CA VAL A 131 -7.58 22.84 -5.88
C VAL A 131 -6.89 22.18 -4.69
N GLY A 132 -7.18 22.63 -3.48
CA GLY A 132 -6.60 22.05 -2.27
C GLY A 132 -6.85 20.54 -2.18
N LEU A 133 -5.82 19.78 -1.86
CA LEU A 133 -5.88 18.32 -1.81
C LEU A 133 -6.97 17.82 -0.86
N ASN A 134 -7.18 18.49 0.25
CA ASN A 134 -8.21 18.21 1.24
C ASN A 134 -9.66 18.56 0.79
N GLU A 135 -9.83 19.28 -0.31
CA GLU A 135 -11.14 19.58 -0.88
C GLU A 135 -11.69 18.45 -1.75
N TYR A 136 -10.82 17.54 -2.19
CA TYR A 136 -11.23 16.37 -2.97
C TYR A 136 -11.90 15.32 -2.11
N LYS A 137 -12.84 14.59 -2.71
CA LYS A 137 -13.44 13.41 -2.09
C LYS A 137 -12.39 12.32 -1.89
N GLU A 138 -12.58 11.53 -0.83
CA GLU A 138 -11.71 10.40 -0.51
C GLU A 138 -11.42 9.54 -1.76
N LYS A 139 -10.16 9.19 -1.96
CA LYS A 139 -9.65 8.35 -3.05
C LYS A 139 -9.75 8.93 -4.47
N GLU A 140 -10.29 10.13 -4.67
CA GLU A 140 -10.37 10.71 -6.03
C GLU A 140 -8.98 10.93 -6.63
N THR A 141 -8.07 11.50 -5.86
CA THR A 141 -6.68 11.76 -6.30
C THR A 141 -5.86 10.48 -6.39
N LEU A 142 -6.09 9.52 -5.48
CA LEU A 142 -5.40 8.22 -5.48
C LEU A 142 -5.70 7.39 -6.74
N LYS A 143 -6.86 7.57 -7.36
CA LYS A 143 -7.20 6.88 -8.61
C LYS A 143 -6.25 7.26 -9.75
N GLU A 144 -5.67 8.46 -9.69
CA GLU A 144 -4.80 9.03 -10.72
C GLU A 144 -3.31 8.93 -10.36
N ILE A 145 -2.97 8.32 -9.22
CA ILE A 145 -1.58 8.12 -8.77
C ILE A 145 -1.24 6.63 -8.83
N GLU A 146 -0.17 6.27 -9.55
CA GLU A 146 0.43 4.96 -9.54
C GLU A 146 1.72 5.01 -8.71
N TYR A 147 1.73 4.33 -7.59
CA TYR A 147 2.94 4.15 -6.79
C TYR A 147 3.52 2.77 -7.04
N ILE A 148 4.79 2.72 -7.42
CA ILE A 148 5.52 1.49 -7.73
C ILE A 148 6.80 1.48 -6.90
N GLY A 149 6.86 0.60 -5.92
CA GLY A 149 8.01 0.42 -5.01
C GLY A 149 8.34 -1.06 -4.81
N GLN A 150 9.42 -1.32 -4.06
CA GLN A 150 9.95 -2.68 -3.86
C GLN A 150 9.06 -3.61 -3.00
N ASN A 151 7.93 -3.17 -2.48
CA ASN A 151 7.19 -3.88 -1.43
C ASN A 151 6.12 -4.87 -1.93
N GLU A 152 5.99 -5.10 -3.23
CA GLU A 152 5.03 -6.09 -3.78
C GLU A 152 5.57 -7.54 -3.68
N LYS A 153 6.19 -7.88 -2.54
CA LYS A 153 6.68 -9.24 -2.25
C LYS A 153 5.49 -10.18 -2.09
N ASN A 154 5.52 -11.32 -2.79
CA ASN A 154 4.53 -12.41 -2.76
C ASN A 154 3.26 -12.23 -3.62
N MET A 155 3.24 -11.31 -4.58
CA MET A 155 2.18 -11.28 -5.59
C MET A 155 2.60 -12.08 -6.83
N ASN A 156 1.63 -12.67 -7.51
CA ASN A 156 1.88 -13.31 -8.80
C ASN A 156 2.41 -12.24 -9.80
N PRO A 157 3.54 -12.47 -10.48
CA PRO A 157 4.14 -11.50 -11.38
C PRO A 157 3.17 -10.96 -12.45
N TYR A 158 2.27 -11.78 -12.94
CA TYR A 158 1.26 -11.34 -13.89
C TYR A 158 0.26 -10.34 -13.27
N GLU A 159 -0.18 -10.58 -12.04
CA GLU A 159 -1.10 -9.69 -11.31
C GLU A 159 -0.45 -8.35 -10.92
N ILE A 160 0.89 -8.32 -10.76
CA ILE A 160 1.63 -7.09 -10.51
C ILE A 160 1.42 -6.10 -11.67
N VAL A 161 1.49 -6.59 -12.93
CA VAL A 161 1.39 -5.75 -14.13
C VAL A 161 -0.06 -5.49 -14.50
N ASP A 162 -0.88 -6.51 -14.50
CA ASP A 162 -2.26 -6.44 -14.97
C ASP A 162 -3.25 -7.09 -13.98
N PRO A 163 -3.53 -6.43 -12.84
CA PRO A 163 -4.45 -6.94 -11.83
C PRO A 163 -5.89 -7.09 -12.34
N TYR A 164 -6.21 -6.50 -13.47
CA TYR A 164 -7.54 -6.54 -14.10
C TYR A 164 -7.61 -7.45 -15.32
N HIS A 165 -6.53 -8.20 -15.64
CA HIS A 165 -6.46 -9.14 -16.76
C HIS A 165 -6.89 -8.53 -18.12
N ARG A 166 -6.48 -7.27 -18.38
CA ARG A 166 -6.79 -6.55 -19.62
C ARG A 166 -5.95 -7.03 -20.81
N TYR A 167 -4.80 -7.62 -20.55
CA TYR A 167 -3.87 -8.13 -21.55
C TYR A 167 -3.66 -9.62 -21.36
N SER A 168 -3.38 -10.35 -22.46
CA SER A 168 -2.99 -11.76 -22.35
C SER A 168 -1.59 -11.87 -21.73
N ARG A 169 -1.38 -12.90 -20.93
CA ARG A 169 -0.07 -13.22 -20.34
C ARG A 169 1.01 -13.34 -21.42
N GLU A 170 0.70 -14.02 -22.53
CA GLU A 170 1.59 -14.19 -23.67
C GLU A 170 2.06 -12.85 -24.27
N LYS A 171 1.17 -11.87 -24.37
CA LYS A 171 1.52 -10.53 -24.84
C LYS A 171 2.54 -9.87 -23.91
N ILE A 172 2.30 -9.93 -22.60
CA ILE A 172 3.19 -9.32 -21.60
C ILE A 172 4.56 -10.04 -21.61
N GLU A 173 4.59 -11.36 -21.67
CA GLU A 173 5.82 -12.14 -21.74
C GLU A 173 6.63 -11.86 -23.03
N ASN A 174 5.96 -11.69 -24.16
CA ASN A 174 6.60 -11.30 -25.41
C ASN A 174 7.23 -9.90 -25.33
N ASP A 175 6.51 -8.93 -24.74
CA ASP A 175 7.00 -7.56 -24.56
C ASP A 175 8.20 -7.50 -23.59
N LEU A 176 8.20 -8.34 -22.56
CA LEU A 176 9.26 -8.43 -21.56
C LEU A 176 10.47 -9.23 -22.05
N GLY A 177 10.26 -10.19 -22.95
CA GLY A 177 11.28 -11.12 -23.44
C GLY A 177 11.63 -12.27 -22.48
N TYR A 178 10.78 -12.54 -21.48
CA TYR A 178 10.89 -13.67 -20.57
C TYR A 178 9.52 -14.11 -20.04
N THR A 179 9.43 -15.34 -19.51
CA THR A 179 8.21 -15.91 -18.95
C THR A 179 7.95 -15.41 -17.53
N LEU A 180 6.70 -15.13 -17.22
CA LEU A 180 6.24 -14.73 -15.89
C LEU A 180 5.99 -15.98 -15.03
N ASN A 181 7.00 -16.42 -14.31
CA ASN A 181 6.94 -17.49 -13.33
C ASN A 181 7.20 -16.93 -11.92
N ASP A 182 7.02 -17.75 -10.89
CA ASP A 182 7.16 -17.32 -9.49
C ASP A 182 8.64 -17.09 -9.08
N GLU A 183 9.60 -17.46 -9.94
CA GLU A 183 11.04 -17.36 -9.69
C GLU A 183 11.71 -16.31 -10.59
N LEU A 184 11.22 -15.08 -10.56
CA LEU A 184 11.87 -13.98 -11.25
C LEU A 184 13.16 -13.55 -10.54
N SER A 185 14.22 -13.30 -11.31
CA SER A 185 15.41 -12.62 -10.78
C SER A 185 15.07 -11.20 -10.33
N LYS A 186 15.87 -10.61 -9.44
CA LYS A 186 15.65 -9.23 -8.98
C LYS A 186 15.57 -8.23 -10.14
N GLY A 187 16.44 -8.39 -11.14
CA GLY A 187 16.43 -7.54 -12.33
C GLY A 187 15.17 -7.72 -13.19
N GLN A 188 14.71 -8.95 -13.35
CA GLN A 188 13.45 -9.23 -14.06
C GLN A 188 12.26 -8.62 -13.33
N LEU A 189 12.23 -8.74 -12.00
CA LEU A 189 11.15 -8.16 -11.18
C LEU A 189 11.16 -6.63 -11.26
N GLN A 190 12.31 -5.98 -11.17
CA GLN A 190 12.40 -4.52 -11.29
C GLN A 190 12.05 -4.04 -12.71
N TYR A 191 12.45 -4.78 -13.74
CA TYR A 191 12.03 -4.48 -15.08
C TYR A 191 10.51 -4.68 -15.29
N LEU A 192 9.91 -5.65 -14.60
CA LEU A 192 8.46 -5.83 -14.56
C LEU A 192 7.75 -4.62 -13.95
N TYR A 193 8.27 -4.05 -12.87
CA TYR A 193 7.76 -2.82 -12.28
C TYR A 193 7.87 -1.62 -13.24
N LEU A 194 8.97 -1.52 -13.95
CA LEU A 194 9.16 -0.49 -14.96
C LEU A 194 8.16 -0.65 -16.13
N TYR A 195 7.91 -1.88 -16.54
CA TYR A 195 6.91 -2.21 -17.55
C TYR A 195 5.49 -1.87 -17.04
N LYS A 196 5.15 -2.17 -15.79
CA LYS A 196 3.89 -1.73 -15.14
C LYS A 196 3.70 -0.23 -15.24
N ALA A 197 4.74 0.55 -14.95
CA ALA A 197 4.72 2.01 -15.06
C ALA A 197 4.38 2.47 -16.49
N LEU A 198 5.00 1.84 -17.49
CA LEU A 198 4.75 2.14 -18.90
C LEU A 198 3.32 1.79 -19.34
N MET A 199 2.72 0.78 -18.73
CA MET A 199 1.34 0.35 -19.03
C MET A 199 0.29 1.11 -18.21
N SER A 200 0.69 1.91 -17.22
CA SER A 200 -0.24 2.65 -16.39
C SER A 200 -0.99 3.71 -17.19
N SER A 201 -2.29 3.82 -16.99
CA SER A 201 -3.13 4.88 -17.54
C SER A 201 -3.21 6.13 -16.65
N LYS A 202 -2.63 6.08 -15.45
CA LYS A 202 -2.75 7.13 -14.44
C LYS A 202 -1.91 8.35 -14.77
N SER A 203 -2.30 9.51 -14.27
CA SER A 203 -1.70 10.81 -14.58
C SER A 203 -0.37 11.05 -13.86
N VAL A 204 -0.20 10.44 -12.68
CA VAL A 204 1.00 10.56 -11.84
C VAL A 204 1.58 9.17 -11.62
N ILE A 205 2.87 9.02 -11.89
CA ILE A 205 3.62 7.77 -11.70
C ILE A 205 4.78 8.04 -10.76
N ILE A 206 4.85 7.29 -9.67
CA ILE A 206 5.91 7.38 -8.67
C ILE A 206 6.69 6.07 -8.70
N LEU A 207 8.00 6.17 -8.97
CA LEU A 207 8.93 5.04 -9.07
C LEU A 207 9.92 5.10 -7.93
N ASP A 208 9.80 4.18 -6.96
CA ASP A 208 10.59 4.21 -5.73
C ASP A 208 11.59 3.05 -5.69
N GLU A 209 12.86 3.38 -5.93
CA GLU A 209 14.04 2.49 -5.88
C GLU A 209 13.92 1.20 -6.71
N ILE A 210 13.39 1.29 -7.92
CA ILE A 210 13.14 0.13 -8.79
C ILE A 210 14.20 -0.06 -9.90
N PHE A 211 15.36 0.59 -9.83
CA PHE A 211 16.30 0.62 -10.95
C PHE A 211 17.57 -0.21 -10.73
N SER A 212 17.93 -0.54 -9.50
CA SER A 212 19.25 -1.04 -9.07
C SER A 212 19.75 -2.31 -9.77
N TYR A 213 18.85 -3.11 -10.35
CA TYR A 213 19.22 -4.35 -11.03
C TYR A 213 18.71 -4.40 -12.48
N VAL A 214 18.33 -3.25 -13.05
CA VAL A 214 17.85 -3.15 -14.44
C VAL A 214 18.97 -2.66 -15.34
N ASP A 215 19.11 -3.26 -16.52
CA ASP A 215 20.08 -2.84 -17.51
C ASP A 215 19.85 -1.39 -17.95
N MET A 216 20.92 -0.61 -18.06
CA MET A 216 20.87 0.82 -18.38
C MET A 216 20.19 1.10 -19.72
N ASP A 217 20.34 0.24 -20.72
CA ASP A 217 19.67 0.38 -22.02
C ASP A 217 18.15 0.26 -21.89
N LYS A 218 17.68 -0.64 -21.03
CA LYS A 218 16.25 -0.78 -20.73
C LYS A 218 15.70 0.45 -20.00
N ILE A 219 16.46 0.99 -19.04
CA ILE A 219 16.12 2.21 -18.33
C ILE A 219 16.00 3.37 -19.31
N LYS A 220 17.01 3.58 -20.14
CA LYS A 220 17.03 4.64 -21.17
C LYS A 220 15.82 4.55 -22.11
N ASN A 221 15.49 3.35 -22.57
CA ASN A 221 14.32 3.12 -23.41
C ASN A 221 13.01 3.46 -22.69
N ALA A 222 12.89 3.05 -21.40
CA ALA A 222 11.72 3.36 -20.60
C ALA A 222 11.56 4.88 -20.39
N PHE A 223 12.64 5.59 -20.08
CA PHE A 223 12.60 7.05 -19.91
C PHE A 223 12.24 7.78 -21.20
N SER A 224 12.71 7.30 -22.36
CA SER A 224 12.27 7.85 -23.65
C SER A 224 10.76 7.73 -23.84
N LYS A 225 10.18 6.58 -23.48
CA LYS A 225 8.73 6.38 -23.53
C LYS A 225 7.99 7.23 -22.49
N PHE A 226 8.54 7.40 -21.29
CA PHE A 226 7.96 8.26 -20.27
C PHE A 226 7.81 9.71 -20.73
N LYS A 227 8.78 10.24 -21.46
CA LYS A 227 8.70 11.59 -22.04
C LYS A 227 7.54 11.75 -23.04
N GLU A 228 7.18 10.69 -23.74
CA GLU A 228 6.06 10.69 -24.68
C GLU A 228 4.70 10.63 -23.97
N MET A 229 4.65 10.11 -22.74
CA MET A 229 3.38 9.88 -22.00
C MET A 229 2.71 11.15 -21.51
N LYS A 230 3.40 12.29 -21.46
CA LYS A 230 2.90 13.58 -20.94
C LYS A 230 2.23 13.45 -19.56
N LYS A 231 2.90 12.77 -18.64
CA LYS A 231 2.46 12.54 -17.26
C LYS A 231 3.43 13.18 -16.28
N ILE A 232 3.04 13.31 -15.03
CA ILE A 232 3.95 13.64 -13.94
C ILE A 232 4.63 12.35 -13.52
N ILE A 233 5.97 12.28 -13.65
CA ILE A 233 6.75 11.11 -13.25
C ILE A 233 7.73 11.54 -12.17
N ILE A 234 7.65 10.88 -11.01
CA ILE A 234 8.51 11.13 -9.86
C ILE A 234 9.39 9.90 -9.66
N VAL A 235 10.68 10.07 -9.76
CA VAL A 235 11.68 9.00 -9.65
C VAL A 235 12.47 9.19 -8.37
N VAL A 236 12.44 8.20 -7.49
CA VAL A 236 13.28 8.13 -6.30
C VAL A 236 14.35 7.08 -6.53
N THR A 237 15.60 7.47 -6.50
CA THR A 237 16.74 6.54 -6.62
C THR A 237 18.01 7.15 -6.05
N HIS A 238 18.93 6.29 -5.64
CA HIS A 238 20.29 6.67 -5.27
C HIS A 238 21.26 6.60 -6.46
N GLU A 239 20.81 6.11 -7.62
CA GLU A 239 21.65 5.90 -8.79
C GLU A 239 21.79 7.19 -9.60
N LYS A 240 22.96 7.78 -9.56
CA LYS A 240 23.28 9.03 -10.28
C LYS A 240 23.09 8.91 -11.80
N GLU A 241 23.31 7.72 -12.35
CA GLU A 241 23.14 7.45 -13.78
C GLU A 241 21.69 7.51 -14.23
N VAL A 242 20.75 7.14 -13.36
CA VAL A 242 19.31 7.25 -13.64
C VAL A 242 18.85 8.70 -13.61
N MET A 243 19.39 9.49 -12.68
CA MET A 243 19.03 10.91 -12.53
C MET A 243 19.33 11.76 -13.77
N GLN A 244 20.32 11.40 -14.59
CA GLN A 244 20.60 12.13 -15.84
C GLN A 244 19.46 12.06 -16.88
N PHE A 245 18.51 11.14 -16.74
CA PHE A 245 17.34 11.03 -17.62
C PHE A 245 16.15 11.85 -17.12
N CYS A 246 16.20 12.37 -15.90
CA CYS A 246 15.19 13.25 -15.34
C CYS A 246 15.33 14.66 -15.94
N ASP A 247 14.21 15.35 -16.11
CA ASP A 247 14.18 16.73 -16.64
C ASP A 247 14.59 17.73 -15.57
N SER A 248 14.32 17.42 -14.28
CA SER A 248 14.79 18.17 -13.11
C SER A 248 15.07 17.26 -11.93
N THR A 249 15.98 17.67 -11.07
CA THR A 249 16.33 16.97 -9.84
C THR A 249 16.05 17.86 -8.63
N ILE A 250 15.43 17.29 -7.61
CA ILE A 250 15.07 17.94 -6.35
C ILE A 250 15.91 17.29 -5.26
N SER A 251 16.77 18.09 -4.61
CA SER A 251 17.54 17.65 -3.45
C SER A 251 16.70 17.82 -2.19
N MET A 252 16.51 16.74 -1.45
CA MET A 252 15.82 16.78 -0.17
C MET A 252 16.64 17.40 0.96
N GLU A 253 17.92 17.70 0.71
CA GLU A 253 18.78 18.41 1.67
C GLU A 253 18.56 19.93 1.59
N ASP A 254 17.99 20.40 0.49
CA ASP A 254 17.72 21.81 0.23
C ASP A 254 16.29 22.25 0.65
N LEU A 255 15.51 21.32 1.27
CA LEU A 255 14.10 21.50 1.65
C LEU A 255 13.87 21.52 3.16
#